data_925ea45bb3499082e52dc43e6a80c10a
#
_entry.id   925ea45bb3499082e52dc43e6a80c10a
#
_cell.length_a   1.000
_cell.length_b   1.000
_cell.length_c   1.000
_cell.angle_alpha   90.00
_cell.angle_beta   90.00
_cell.angle_gamma   90.00
#
_symmetry.space_group_name_H-M   'P 1'
#
loop_
_entity.id
_entity.type
_entity.pdbx_description
1 polymer ?
#
loop_
_entity_poly.entity_id
_entity_poly.type
_entity_poly.pdbx_seq_one_letter_code
_entity_poly.pdbx_strand_id
1 'polypeptide(L)'
;MDAGVPIREPIAGIAMGLILEGKDYAVLSDIIGDEDHLGDMDFKVAGTSKGITTLQMDIKISGITKEIMKKALDQAKAGRKHILSEMEKAIKVSRNDVADTAPRIETMNIPTDKIKDVIGSGGKVIKEMVEQTGAK
;
A
#
# COMPACT_ATOMS: atom_id res chain seq x y z
N MET A 1 0.67 2.68 -7.57
CA MET A 1 1.00 3.79 -8.47
C MET A 1 1.56 3.28 -9.79
N ASP A 2 2.62 2.52 -9.78
CA ASP A 2 3.27 2.01 -11.00
C ASP A 2 2.37 1.04 -11.81
N ALA A 3 1.60 0.21 -11.12
CA ALA A 3 0.63 -0.70 -11.75
C ALA A 3 -0.60 0.00 -12.41
N GLY A 4 -0.68 1.32 -12.35
CA GLY A 4 -1.82 2.07 -12.91
C GLY A 4 -3.08 2.09 -12.05
N VAL A 5 -3.01 1.58 -10.81
CA VAL A 5 -4.16 1.65 -9.90
C VAL A 5 -4.34 3.10 -9.42
N PRO A 6 -5.52 3.71 -9.62
CA PRO A 6 -5.76 5.07 -9.16
C PRO A 6 -5.79 5.13 -7.63
N ILE A 7 -4.99 6.01 -7.06
CA ILE A 7 -4.98 6.31 -5.63
C ILE A 7 -5.20 7.80 -5.41
N ARG A 8 -5.78 8.17 -4.28
CA ARG A 8 -6.03 9.58 -3.95
C ARG A 8 -4.74 10.35 -3.71
N GLU A 9 -3.84 9.76 -2.95
CA GLU A 9 -2.52 10.32 -2.59
C GLU A 9 -1.53 9.20 -2.31
N PRO A 10 -0.23 9.42 -2.55
CA PRO A 10 0.80 8.49 -2.12
C PRO A 10 0.80 8.30 -0.60
N ILE A 11 1.06 7.08 -0.17
CA ILE A 11 1.15 6.69 1.23
C ILE A 11 2.53 6.10 1.49
N ALA A 12 3.17 6.54 2.56
CA ALA A 12 4.37 5.90 3.10
C ALA A 12 4.12 5.39 4.51
N GLY A 13 4.74 4.27 4.84
CA GLY A 13 4.73 3.67 6.17
C GLY A 13 6.14 3.58 6.74
N ILE A 14 6.22 3.56 8.07
CA ILE A 14 7.47 3.35 8.80
C ILE A 14 7.18 2.53 10.05
N ALA A 15 8.09 1.60 10.39
CA ALA A 15 8.08 0.87 11.64
C ALA A 15 8.97 1.59 12.66
N MET A 16 8.40 1.85 13.83
CA MET A 16 9.07 2.58 14.91
C MET A 16 9.16 1.68 16.13
N GLY A 17 10.19 1.88 16.94
CA GLY A 17 10.40 1.17 18.18
C GLY A 17 10.70 2.09 19.35
N LEU A 18 10.64 1.53 20.55
CA LEU A 18 10.99 2.17 21.80
C LEU A 18 11.84 1.24 22.65
N ILE A 19 12.92 1.78 23.20
CA ILE A 19 13.66 1.17 24.31
C ILE A 19 13.52 2.10 25.50
N LEU A 20 13.12 1.57 26.65
CA LEU A 20 12.90 2.32 27.91
C LEU A 20 13.67 1.69 29.05
N GLU A 21 14.62 2.44 29.60
CA GLU A 21 15.37 2.04 30.80
C GLU A 21 15.15 3.03 31.93
N GLY A 22 14.28 2.67 32.86
CA GLY A 22 13.92 3.52 33.97
C GLY A 22 13.23 4.82 33.50
N LYS A 23 13.95 5.94 33.50
CA LYS A 23 13.46 7.25 33.01
C LYS A 23 14.02 7.63 31.63
N ASP A 24 15.07 6.93 31.20
CA ASP A 24 15.72 7.17 29.93
C ASP A 24 15.05 6.35 28.81
N TYR A 25 14.94 6.94 27.63
CA TYR A 25 14.34 6.24 26.50
C TYR A 25 14.93 6.66 25.17
N ALA A 26 14.91 5.73 24.25
CA ALA A 26 15.26 5.95 22.85
C ALA A 26 14.10 5.54 21.93
N VAL A 27 13.77 6.41 21.00
CA VAL A 27 12.82 6.10 19.90
C VAL A 27 13.64 5.69 18.69
N LEU A 28 13.34 4.52 18.14
CA LEU A 28 14.00 3.95 16.96
C LEU A 28 13.12 4.14 15.73
N SER A 29 13.73 4.45 14.60
CA SER A 29 13.07 4.57 13.29
C SER A 29 13.49 3.44 12.38
N ASP A 30 12.53 2.93 11.58
CA ASP A 30 12.77 1.88 10.60
C ASP A 30 13.39 0.62 11.22
N ILE A 31 12.71 0.12 12.26
CA ILE A 31 13.20 -1.01 13.06
C ILE A 31 13.22 -2.32 12.26
N ILE A 32 14.20 -3.15 12.56
CA ILE A 32 14.33 -4.53 12.08
C ILE A 32 13.62 -5.51 13.03
N GLY A 33 13.51 -6.78 12.62
CA GLY A 33 12.80 -7.80 13.37
C GLY A 33 13.29 -8.00 14.82
N ASP A 34 14.60 -7.92 15.07
CA ASP A 34 15.15 -8.05 16.42
C ASP A 34 14.78 -6.84 17.30
N GLU A 35 14.79 -5.65 16.76
CA GLU A 35 14.38 -4.42 17.46
C GLU A 35 12.87 -4.40 17.75
N ASP A 36 12.06 -4.97 16.84
CA ASP A 36 10.63 -5.22 17.06
C ASP A 36 10.46 -6.21 18.24
N HIS A 37 11.15 -7.35 18.20
CA HIS A 37 10.98 -8.41 19.18
C HIS A 37 11.48 -8.05 20.58
N LEU A 38 12.64 -7.40 20.67
CA LEU A 38 13.30 -7.08 21.94
C LEU A 38 12.91 -5.71 22.50
N GLY A 39 12.28 -4.84 21.71
CA GLY A 39 11.86 -3.52 22.14
C GLY A 39 10.70 -3.53 23.13
N ASP A 40 10.52 -2.44 23.84
CA ASP A 40 9.47 -2.23 24.85
C ASP A 40 8.12 -1.81 24.22
N MET A 41 8.16 -1.22 23.05
CA MET A 41 7.01 -0.88 22.23
C MET A 41 7.43 -0.79 20.77
N ASP A 42 6.57 -1.23 19.90
CA ASP A 42 6.68 -0.99 18.46
C ASP A 42 5.36 -0.46 17.91
N PHE A 43 5.44 0.34 16.85
CA PHE A 43 4.28 0.71 16.07
C PHE A 43 4.60 0.89 14.59
N LYS A 44 3.66 0.50 13.77
CA LYS A 44 3.67 0.67 12.34
C LYS A 44 2.67 1.78 12.00
N VAL A 45 3.17 2.84 11.40
CA VAL A 45 2.33 4.00 11.06
C VAL A 45 2.47 4.33 9.59
N ALA A 46 1.33 4.49 8.92
CA ALA A 46 1.29 4.89 7.53
C ALA A 46 0.41 6.14 7.33
N GLY A 47 0.67 6.86 6.26
CA GLY A 47 -0.12 8.04 5.93
C GLY A 47 0.42 8.81 4.74
N THR A 48 -0.36 9.81 4.36
CA THR A 48 -0.06 10.75 3.30
C THR A 48 0.80 11.92 3.83
N SER A 49 1.10 12.89 2.97
CA SER A 49 1.69 14.16 3.39
C SER A 49 0.80 14.95 4.35
N LYS A 50 -0.52 14.73 4.32
CA LYS A 50 -1.52 15.47 5.11
C LYS A 50 -1.76 14.87 6.49
N GLY A 51 -1.60 13.54 6.66
CA GLY A 51 -1.86 12.92 7.95
C GLY A 51 -1.68 11.41 7.95
N ILE A 52 -1.92 10.83 9.12
CA ILE A 52 -1.89 9.38 9.36
C ILE A 52 -3.19 8.76 8.87
N THR A 53 -3.09 7.66 8.15
CA THR A 53 -4.23 6.87 7.67
C THR A 53 -4.37 5.55 8.42
N THR A 54 -3.28 5.04 8.97
CA THR A 54 -3.24 3.75 9.67
C THR A 54 -2.16 3.77 10.75
N LEU A 55 -2.47 3.17 11.89
CA LEU A 55 -1.54 2.91 12.98
C LEU A 55 -1.88 1.56 13.61
N GLN A 56 -0.84 0.73 13.79
CA GLN A 56 -0.89 -0.49 14.57
C GLN A 56 0.23 -0.43 15.60
N MET A 57 -0.05 -0.71 16.85
CA MET A 57 0.90 -0.58 17.95
C MET A 57 0.82 -1.79 18.86
N ASP A 58 2.00 -2.22 19.33
CA ASP A 58 2.15 -3.22 20.38
C ASP A 58 2.99 -2.63 21.53
N ILE A 59 2.45 -2.68 22.76
CA ILE A 59 3.12 -2.21 23.95
C ILE A 59 3.38 -3.41 24.84
N LYS A 60 4.65 -3.71 25.09
CA LYS A 60 5.10 -4.89 25.85
C LYS A 60 5.42 -4.60 27.32
N ILE A 61 5.29 -3.35 27.71
CA ILE A 61 5.48 -2.83 29.07
C ILE A 61 4.17 -2.29 29.64
N SER A 62 4.15 -1.88 30.91
CA SER A 62 2.93 -1.40 31.59
C SER A 62 2.27 -0.16 30.97
N GLY A 63 2.98 0.55 30.11
CA GLY A 63 2.47 1.70 29.38
C GLY A 63 3.57 2.69 29.01
N ILE A 64 3.20 3.66 28.18
CA ILE A 64 4.07 4.76 27.75
C ILE A 64 3.42 6.11 28.07
N THR A 65 4.25 7.14 28.24
CA THR A 65 3.75 8.50 28.52
C THR A 65 3.31 9.20 27.23
N LYS A 66 2.46 10.22 27.37
CA LYS A 66 2.07 11.07 26.24
C LYS A 66 3.27 11.77 25.59
N GLU A 67 4.28 12.09 26.39
CA GLU A 67 5.51 12.71 25.89
C GLU A 67 6.30 11.78 24.98
N ILE A 68 6.51 10.54 25.41
CA ILE A 68 7.16 9.49 24.62
C ILE A 68 6.39 9.28 23.31
N MET A 69 5.06 9.12 23.39
CA MET A 69 4.23 8.92 22.20
C MET A 69 4.30 10.11 21.24
N LYS A 70 4.25 11.33 21.78
CA LYS A 70 4.37 12.54 20.94
C LYS A 70 5.70 12.57 20.20
N LYS A 71 6.81 12.33 20.90
CA LYS A 71 8.15 12.27 20.29
C LYS A 71 8.24 11.19 19.22
N ALA A 72 7.71 9.99 19.50
CA ALA A 72 7.70 8.88 18.56
C ALA A 72 6.89 9.20 17.29
N LEU A 73 5.71 9.80 17.42
CA LEU A 73 4.88 10.21 16.27
C LEU A 73 5.52 11.37 15.48
N ASP A 74 6.17 12.33 16.14
CA ASP A 74 6.88 13.42 15.47
C ASP A 74 8.08 12.86 14.66
N GLN A 75 8.82 11.91 15.22
CA GLN A 75 9.93 11.23 14.54
C GLN A 75 9.43 10.38 13.37
N ALA A 76 8.35 9.62 13.56
CA ALA A 76 7.70 8.85 12.50
C ALA A 76 7.19 9.75 11.36
N LYS A 77 6.67 10.93 11.68
CA LYS A 77 6.24 11.92 10.68
C LYS A 77 7.41 12.39 9.81
N ALA A 78 8.57 12.65 10.43
CA ALA A 78 9.78 13.02 9.69
C ALA A 78 10.23 11.88 8.75
N GLY A 79 10.26 10.64 9.25
CA GLY A 79 10.60 9.45 8.45
C GLY A 79 9.64 9.24 7.29
N ARG A 80 8.34 9.29 7.51
CA ARG A 80 7.33 9.15 6.43
C ARG A 80 7.46 10.22 5.36
N LYS A 81 7.71 11.48 5.76
CA LYS A 81 7.92 12.57 4.80
C LYS A 81 9.16 12.34 3.93
N HIS A 82 10.23 11.83 4.54
CA HIS A 82 11.44 11.46 3.81
C HIS A 82 11.12 10.36 2.78
N ILE A 83 10.46 9.27 3.19
CA ILE A 83 10.07 8.18 2.30
C ILE A 83 9.18 8.69 1.16
N LEU A 84 8.17 9.52 1.45
CA LEU A 84 7.32 10.12 0.41
C LEU A 84 8.15 10.93 -0.60
N SER A 85 9.16 11.68 -0.13
CA SER A 85 10.01 12.46 -1.03
C SER A 85 10.88 11.58 -1.94
N GLU A 86 11.35 10.42 -1.44
CA GLU A 86 12.08 9.45 -2.25
C GLU A 86 11.16 8.76 -3.27
N MET A 87 9.94 8.41 -2.87
CA MET A 87 8.92 7.86 -3.78
C MET A 87 8.61 8.83 -4.91
N GLU A 88 8.48 10.12 -4.60
CA GLU A 88 8.17 11.16 -5.60
C GLU A 88 9.26 11.34 -6.66
N LYS A 89 10.51 11.04 -6.34
CA LYS A 89 11.60 11.06 -7.34
C LYS A 89 11.43 9.97 -8.40
N ALA A 90 10.82 8.83 -8.04
CA ALA A 90 10.57 7.72 -8.96
C ALA A 90 9.23 7.88 -9.68
N ILE A 91 8.15 8.20 -8.95
CA ILE A 91 6.81 8.32 -9.53
C ILE A 91 5.95 9.28 -8.69
N LYS A 92 5.50 10.37 -9.31
CA LYS A 92 4.71 11.44 -8.64
C LYS A 92 3.22 11.15 -8.61
N VAL A 93 2.71 10.55 -9.67
CA VAL A 93 1.28 10.25 -9.84
C VAL A 93 1.13 8.81 -10.33
N SER A 94 -0.03 8.20 -10.07
CA SER A 94 -0.32 6.89 -10.65
C SER A 94 -0.29 6.96 -12.18
N ARG A 95 0.15 5.88 -12.84
CA ARG A 95 0.04 5.76 -14.29
C ARG A 95 -1.42 5.84 -14.71
N ASN A 96 -1.68 6.31 -15.91
CA ASN A 96 -3.05 6.51 -16.41
C ASN A 96 -3.78 5.20 -16.71
N ASP A 97 -3.04 4.11 -16.86
CA ASP A 97 -3.59 2.79 -17.18
C ASP A 97 -2.74 1.70 -16.50
N VAL A 98 -3.31 0.51 -16.39
CA VAL A 98 -2.60 -0.67 -15.87
C VAL A 98 -1.47 -1.06 -16.83
N ALA A 99 -0.41 -1.64 -16.26
CA ALA A 99 0.74 -2.10 -17.05
C ALA A 99 0.30 -3.15 -18.07
N ASP A 100 1.00 -3.21 -19.22
CA ASP A 100 0.69 -4.15 -20.29
C ASP A 100 0.78 -5.63 -19.86
N THR A 101 1.54 -5.90 -18.80
CA THR A 101 1.68 -7.23 -18.19
C THR A 101 0.58 -7.55 -17.18
N ALA A 102 -0.27 -6.58 -16.81
CA ALA A 102 -1.35 -6.78 -15.85
C ALA A 102 -2.58 -7.38 -16.52
N PRO A 103 -3.33 -8.27 -15.83
CA PRO A 103 -4.62 -8.72 -16.31
C PRO A 103 -5.57 -7.54 -16.48
N ARG A 104 -6.29 -7.49 -17.60
CA ARG A 104 -7.28 -6.46 -17.92
C ARG A 104 -8.65 -7.07 -18.11
N ILE A 105 -9.70 -6.31 -17.80
CA ILE A 105 -11.07 -6.64 -18.16
C ILE A 105 -11.49 -5.61 -19.20
N GLU A 106 -11.73 -6.08 -20.42
CA GLU A 106 -12.26 -5.26 -21.50
C GLU A 106 -13.76 -5.44 -21.59
N THR A 107 -14.47 -4.34 -21.76
CA THR A 107 -15.93 -4.35 -21.89
C THR A 107 -16.34 -3.80 -23.24
N MET A 108 -17.09 -4.59 -23.98
CA MET A 108 -17.61 -4.21 -25.29
C MET A 108 -19.13 -4.28 -25.29
N ASN A 109 -19.79 -3.20 -25.70
CA ASN A 109 -21.24 -3.21 -25.90
C ASN A 109 -21.54 -3.65 -27.33
N ILE A 110 -22.39 -4.66 -27.45
CA ILE A 110 -22.87 -5.17 -28.75
C ILE A 110 -24.40 -5.05 -28.84
N PRO A 111 -24.96 -4.78 -30.02
CA PRO A 111 -26.39 -4.84 -30.27
C PRO A 111 -26.96 -6.24 -29.92
N THR A 112 -28.15 -6.28 -29.37
CA THR A 112 -28.79 -7.53 -28.91
C THR A 112 -28.97 -8.56 -30.03
N ASP A 113 -29.22 -8.11 -31.26
CA ASP A 113 -29.37 -8.94 -32.44
C ASP A 113 -28.05 -9.62 -32.84
N LYS A 114 -26.89 -9.08 -32.42
CA LYS A 114 -25.55 -9.62 -32.66
C LYS A 114 -25.06 -10.65 -31.64
N ILE A 115 -25.78 -10.85 -30.56
CA ILE A 115 -25.39 -11.79 -29.49
C ILE A 115 -25.17 -13.19 -30.06
N LYS A 116 -26.07 -13.66 -30.95
CA LYS A 116 -25.94 -14.97 -31.58
C LYS A 116 -24.69 -15.11 -32.45
N ASP A 117 -24.31 -14.04 -33.13
CA ASP A 117 -23.14 -14.01 -34.00
C ASP A 117 -21.84 -14.09 -33.16
N VAL A 118 -21.81 -13.38 -32.02
CA VAL A 118 -20.64 -13.38 -31.11
C VAL A 118 -20.48 -14.72 -30.41
N ILE A 119 -21.57 -15.32 -29.96
CA ILE A 119 -21.51 -16.65 -29.29
C ILE A 119 -21.25 -17.75 -30.31
N GLY A 120 -21.91 -17.67 -31.46
CA GLY A 120 -21.88 -18.69 -32.49
C GLY A 120 -22.68 -19.95 -32.14
N SER A 121 -22.95 -20.79 -33.14
CA SER A 121 -23.67 -22.04 -32.94
C SER A 121 -22.93 -22.95 -31.96
N GLY A 122 -23.59 -23.34 -30.87
CA GLY A 122 -23.00 -24.14 -29.81
C GLY A 122 -21.79 -23.50 -29.09
N GLY A 123 -21.68 -22.17 -29.19
CA GLY A 123 -20.58 -21.44 -28.57
C GLY A 123 -19.25 -21.51 -29.36
N LYS A 124 -19.29 -21.89 -30.64
CA LYS A 124 -18.08 -22.07 -31.45
C LYS A 124 -17.26 -20.81 -31.59
N VAL A 125 -17.90 -19.67 -31.87
CA VAL A 125 -17.18 -18.40 -32.09
C VAL A 125 -16.50 -17.91 -30.81
N ILE A 126 -17.20 -17.95 -29.68
CA ILE A 126 -16.59 -17.52 -28.40
C ILE A 126 -15.44 -18.44 -27.96
N LYS A 127 -15.55 -19.76 -28.21
CA LYS A 127 -14.45 -20.70 -27.95
C LYS A 127 -13.22 -20.41 -28.80
N GLU A 128 -13.42 -20.14 -30.09
CA GLU A 128 -12.35 -19.78 -30.99
C GLU A 128 -11.66 -18.47 -30.61
N MET A 129 -12.44 -17.46 -30.17
CA MET A 129 -11.88 -16.22 -29.64
C MET A 129 -11.01 -16.48 -28.40
N VAL A 130 -11.47 -17.31 -27.47
CA VAL A 130 -10.70 -17.67 -26.27
C VAL A 130 -9.39 -18.38 -26.64
N GLU A 131 -9.44 -19.33 -27.59
CA GLU A 131 -8.25 -20.05 -28.07
C GLU A 131 -7.24 -19.14 -28.75
N GLN A 132 -7.71 -18.20 -29.59
CA GLN A 132 -6.83 -17.29 -30.32
C GLN A 132 -6.22 -16.18 -29.46
N THR A 133 -6.97 -15.69 -28.46
CA THR A 133 -6.56 -14.54 -27.65
C THR A 133 -5.99 -14.91 -26.28
N GLY A 134 -6.28 -16.10 -25.78
CA GLY A 134 -5.98 -16.51 -24.41
C GLY A 134 -6.85 -15.80 -23.35
N ALA A 135 -7.87 -15.05 -23.76
CA ALA A 135 -8.81 -14.41 -22.85
C ALA A 135 -9.63 -15.46 -22.05
N LYS A 136 -10.13 -15.04 -20.89
CA LYS A 136 -10.95 -15.87 -20.00
C LYS A 136 -12.31 -15.24 -19.77
#